data_c4ba6982763cc27cc6464bf5fb1834af
#
_entry.id   c4ba6982763cc27cc6464bf5fb1834af
#
_cell.length_a   1.000
_cell.length_b   1.000
_cell.length_c   1.000
_cell.angle_alpha   90.00
_cell.angle_beta   90.00
_cell.angle_gamma   90.00
#
_symmetry.space_group_name_H-M   'P 1'
#
loop_
_entity.id
_entity.type
_entity.pdbx_description
1 polymer ?
#
loop_
_entity_poly.entity_id
_entity_poly.type
_entity_poly.pdbx_seq_one_letter_code
_entity_poly.pdbx_strand_id
1 'polypeptide(L)'
;IFWLLFLFVAQFFRDPAREMTDDEKAVVAPVDGRVIKVEEAVCPYTGEQTKLVSIFMNVFNVHSQKTPVAGKIEKIEYFHGRYLNASLDKASEQNERNAMTVVTEDGQRVCFVQIAGLVARRILCYRMVGDVVKKGERYGFIRFGSRVDVYLPMSAQVLVSIGEKTTGVETVIARLGEPVQPPVAHEEETTETVGTAEEQAAPEAAAQSSAVDAKPEDKAQ
;
A
#
# COMPACT_ATOMS: atom_id res chain seq x y z
N ILE A 1 26.85 -32.72 -0.62
CA ILE A 1 26.36 -31.47 -1.25
C ILE A 1 24.86 -31.55 -1.50
N PHE A 2 24.34 -32.58 -2.19
CA PHE A 2 22.91 -32.70 -2.50
C PHE A 2 22.00 -32.71 -1.26
N TRP A 3 22.36 -33.40 -0.20
CA TRP A 3 21.62 -33.42 1.05
C TRP A 3 21.56 -32.07 1.73
N LEU A 4 22.65 -31.30 1.72
CA LEU A 4 22.68 -29.94 2.26
C LEU A 4 21.78 -28.99 1.44
N LEU A 5 21.81 -29.10 0.12
CA LEU A 5 20.92 -28.33 -0.74
C LEU A 5 19.46 -28.70 -0.51
N PHE A 6 19.15 -29.97 -0.38
CA PHE A 6 17.80 -30.44 -0.09
C PHE A 6 17.29 -29.88 1.25
N LEU A 7 18.09 -29.98 2.30
CA LEU A 7 17.75 -29.45 3.62
C LEU A 7 17.56 -27.91 3.59
N PHE A 8 18.40 -27.20 2.86
CA PHE A 8 18.26 -25.76 2.67
C PHE A 8 16.94 -25.41 1.96
N VAL A 9 16.61 -26.13 0.88
CA VAL A 9 15.35 -25.91 0.13
C VAL A 9 14.15 -26.24 1.02
N ALA A 10 14.16 -27.37 1.71
CA ALA A 10 13.10 -27.75 2.64
C ALA A 10 12.88 -26.68 3.73
N GLN A 11 14.00 -26.20 4.32
CA GLN A 11 13.96 -25.14 5.30
C GLN A 11 13.44 -23.82 4.75
N PHE A 12 13.85 -23.44 3.55
CA PHE A 12 13.45 -22.18 2.91
C PHE A 12 11.94 -22.14 2.60
N PHE A 13 11.36 -23.23 2.14
CA PHE A 13 9.94 -23.31 1.78
C PHE A 13 9.02 -23.70 2.94
N ARG A 14 9.54 -23.79 4.17
CA ARG A 14 8.71 -24.11 5.33
C ARG A 14 7.63 -23.06 5.58
N ASP A 15 6.50 -23.50 6.06
CA ASP A 15 5.38 -22.65 6.51
C ASP A 15 4.85 -23.18 7.84
N PRO A 16 5.52 -22.88 8.96
CA PRO A 16 5.12 -23.41 10.27
C PRO A 16 3.79 -22.82 10.70
N ALA A 17 2.97 -23.64 11.36
CA ALA A 17 1.79 -23.17 12.09
C ALA A 17 2.25 -22.26 13.23
N ARG A 18 1.51 -21.18 13.48
CA ARG A 18 1.84 -20.17 14.49
C ARG A 18 0.60 -19.72 15.23
N GLU A 19 0.80 -19.40 16.48
CA GLU A 19 -0.23 -18.80 17.31
C GLU A 19 -0.40 -17.31 16.95
N MET A 20 -1.64 -16.89 16.93
CA MET A 20 -1.99 -15.50 16.59
C MET A 20 -2.78 -14.90 17.75
N THR A 21 -2.57 -13.61 17.98
CA THR A 21 -3.38 -12.85 18.95
C THR A 21 -4.84 -12.73 18.49
N ASP A 22 -5.76 -12.85 19.44
CA ASP A 22 -7.20 -12.64 19.23
C ASP A 22 -7.58 -11.15 19.19
N ASP A 23 -6.64 -10.23 19.49
CA ASP A 23 -6.87 -8.80 19.44
C ASP A 23 -7.16 -8.33 18.01
N GLU A 24 -8.40 -7.98 17.70
CA GLU A 24 -8.85 -7.56 16.38
C GLU A 24 -8.11 -6.30 15.86
N LYS A 25 -7.75 -5.39 16.76
CA LYS A 25 -7.00 -4.15 16.42
C LYS A 25 -5.50 -4.38 16.24
N ALA A 26 -4.98 -5.57 16.59
CA ALA A 26 -3.57 -5.88 16.41
C ALA A 26 -3.23 -6.06 14.93
N VAL A 27 -2.16 -5.38 14.51
CA VAL A 27 -1.49 -5.59 13.22
C VAL A 27 -0.32 -6.52 13.45
N VAL A 28 -0.38 -7.72 12.88
CA VAL A 28 0.67 -8.72 13.05
C VAL A 28 1.77 -8.59 12.00
N ALA A 29 2.97 -9.02 12.34
CA ALA A 29 4.08 -9.05 11.39
C ALA A 29 3.72 -9.94 10.19
N PRO A 30 3.82 -9.45 8.95
CA PRO A 30 3.52 -10.25 7.76
C PRO A 30 4.57 -11.33 7.49
N VAL A 31 5.75 -11.21 8.11
CA VAL A 31 6.94 -12.04 7.81
C VAL A 31 7.84 -12.18 9.04
N ASP A 32 8.70 -13.21 8.98
CA ASP A 32 9.88 -13.27 9.84
C ASP A 32 10.93 -12.30 9.32
N GLY A 33 11.59 -11.59 10.22
CA GLY A 33 12.66 -10.73 9.77
C GLY A 33 13.23 -9.83 10.87
N ARG A 34 13.74 -8.71 10.43
CA ARG A 34 14.24 -7.64 11.29
C ARG A 34 13.65 -6.32 10.82
N VAL A 35 13.13 -5.55 11.74
CA VAL A 35 12.67 -4.18 11.47
C VAL A 35 13.89 -3.33 11.10
N ILE A 36 13.86 -2.76 9.90
CA ILE A 36 14.94 -1.89 9.39
C ILE A 36 14.52 -0.43 9.30
N LYS A 37 13.21 -0.14 9.34
CA LYS A 37 12.69 1.21 9.24
C LYS A 37 11.37 1.34 10.02
N VAL A 38 11.25 2.45 10.75
CA VAL A 38 10.01 2.93 11.39
C VAL A 38 10.01 4.43 11.23
N GLU A 39 9.10 4.97 10.43
CA GLU A 39 9.01 6.40 10.14
C GLU A 39 7.61 6.81 9.70
N GLU A 40 7.34 8.09 9.66
CA GLU A 40 6.16 8.65 9.00
C GLU A 40 6.48 8.90 7.52
N ALA A 41 5.62 8.45 6.63
CA ALA A 41 5.80 8.59 5.19
C ALA A 41 4.46 8.66 4.46
N VAL A 42 4.46 9.34 3.31
CA VAL A 42 3.32 9.25 2.38
C VAL A 42 3.33 7.88 1.72
N CYS A 43 2.23 7.14 1.83
CA CYS A 43 2.08 5.87 1.13
C CYS A 43 1.94 6.14 -0.39
N PRO A 44 2.87 5.68 -1.24
CA PRO A 44 2.83 5.98 -2.68
C PRO A 44 1.68 5.29 -3.41
N TYR A 45 0.97 4.39 -2.77
CA TYR A 45 -0.11 3.59 -3.35
C TYR A 45 -1.51 4.09 -2.99
N THR A 46 -1.63 4.81 -1.85
CA THR A 46 -2.89 5.41 -1.39
C THR A 46 -2.85 6.94 -1.39
N GLY A 47 -1.66 7.54 -1.42
CA GLY A 47 -1.46 9.00 -1.31
C GLY A 47 -1.65 9.55 0.09
N GLU A 48 -1.92 8.70 1.08
CA GLU A 48 -2.21 9.11 2.46
C GLU A 48 -0.93 9.21 3.29
N GLN A 49 -0.93 10.09 4.29
CA GLN A 49 0.09 10.10 5.35
C GLN A 49 -0.07 8.85 6.20
N THR A 50 1.04 8.15 6.45
CA THR A 50 1.04 6.84 7.09
C THR A 50 2.25 6.68 8.00
N LYS A 51 2.20 5.67 8.87
CA LYS A 51 3.37 5.16 9.60
C LYS A 51 3.89 3.93 8.88
N LEU A 52 5.13 4.00 8.43
CA LEU A 52 5.81 2.92 7.71
C LEU A 52 6.61 2.04 8.66
N VAL A 53 6.38 0.74 8.59
CA VAL A 53 7.23 -0.29 9.21
C VAL A 53 7.78 -1.17 8.11
N SER A 54 9.13 -1.23 7.98
CA SER A 54 9.80 -2.07 7.00
C SER A 54 10.51 -3.24 7.66
N ILE A 55 10.27 -4.45 7.17
CA ILE A 55 10.82 -5.69 7.71
C ILE A 55 11.64 -6.39 6.64
N PHE A 56 12.94 -6.54 6.89
CA PHE A 56 13.89 -7.22 6.02
C PHE A 56 13.97 -8.71 6.37
N MET A 57 13.91 -9.56 5.36
CA MET A 57 14.07 -11.01 5.47
C MET A 57 15.39 -11.47 4.87
N ASN A 58 16.19 -12.21 5.62
CA ASN A 58 17.34 -12.93 5.09
C ASN A 58 16.92 -14.35 4.62
N VAL A 59 17.80 -15.05 3.94
CA VAL A 59 17.51 -16.37 3.34
C VAL A 59 17.14 -17.48 4.33
N PHE A 60 17.38 -17.28 5.63
CA PHE A 60 17.06 -18.26 6.68
C PHE A 60 15.70 -18.01 7.34
N ASN A 61 15.09 -16.86 7.08
CA ASN A 61 13.75 -16.54 7.59
C ASN A 61 12.65 -17.35 6.87
N VAL A 62 11.46 -17.39 7.43
CA VAL A 62 10.27 -17.91 6.74
C VAL A 62 9.82 -16.87 5.71
N HIS A 63 9.67 -17.31 4.45
CA HIS A 63 9.31 -16.43 3.34
C HIS A 63 7.83 -16.51 2.93
N SER A 64 7.05 -17.37 3.61
CA SER A 64 5.58 -17.38 3.50
C SER A 64 5.04 -16.10 4.12
N GLN A 65 4.32 -15.31 3.33
CA GLN A 65 3.85 -14.00 3.75
C GLN A 65 2.38 -14.07 4.16
N LYS A 66 2.07 -13.40 5.27
CA LYS A 66 0.77 -13.44 5.93
C LYS A 66 0.15 -12.04 5.97
N THR A 67 -1.16 -11.95 5.82
CA THR A 67 -1.88 -10.68 5.93
C THR A 67 -1.74 -10.10 7.33
N PRO A 68 -1.34 -8.84 7.46
CA PRO A 68 -1.13 -8.21 8.77
C PRO A 68 -2.44 -7.90 9.50
N VAL A 69 -3.53 -7.74 8.74
CA VAL A 69 -4.88 -7.43 9.25
C VAL A 69 -5.93 -8.26 8.52
N ALA A 70 -7.13 -8.37 9.10
CA ALA A 70 -8.31 -8.87 8.42
C ALA A 70 -8.98 -7.74 7.63
N GLY A 71 -9.68 -8.06 6.54
CA GLY A 71 -10.44 -7.09 5.75
C GLY A 71 -10.63 -7.50 4.30
N LYS A 72 -11.11 -6.57 3.49
CA LYS A 72 -11.33 -6.75 2.06
C LYS A 72 -10.19 -6.13 1.26
N ILE A 73 -9.67 -6.86 0.30
CA ILE A 73 -8.64 -6.34 -0.62
C ILE A 73 -9.28 -5.33 -1.56
N GLU A 74 -8.89 -4.07 -1.41
CA GLU A 74 -9.35 -2.95 -2.24
C GLU A 74 -8.54 -2.85 -3.53
N LYS A 75 -7.21 -3.07 -3.45
CA LYS A 75 -6.30 -2.83 -4.56
C LYS A 75 -5.10 -3.76 -4.50
N ILE A 76 -4.64 -4.21 -5.68
CA ILE A 76 -3.37 -4.91 -5.87
C ILE A 76 -2.68 -4.27 -7.07
N GLU A 77 -1.43 -3.84 -6.90
CA GLU A 77 -0.64 -3.22 -7.95
C GLU A 77 0.74 -3.86 -8.03
N TYR A 78 1.07 -4.37 -9.21
CA TYR A 78 2.35 -4.98 -9.48
C TYR A 78 3.23 -4.06 -10.33
N PHE A 79 4.45 -3.83 -9.87
CA PHE A 79 5.42 -2.97 -10.54
C PHE A 79 6.66 -3.78 -10.90
N HIS A 80 6.94 -3.87 -12.17
CA HIS A 80 8.21 -4.40 -12.64
C HIS A 80 9.36 -3.45 -12.26
N GLY A 81 10.50 -3.99 -11.91
CA GLY A 81 11.60 -3.18 -11.45
C GLY A 81 12.95 -3.91 -11.42
N ARG A 82 13.90 -3.32 -10.71
CA ARG A 82 15.24 -3.86 -10.51
C ARG A 82 15.25 -4.86 -9.34
N TYR A 83 16.43 -5.44 -9.11
CA TYR A 83 16.69 -6.37 -8.00
C TYR A 83 17.90 -5.89 -7.20
N LEU A 84 17.76 -4.72 -6.57
CA LEU A 84 18.75 -4.19 -5.65
C LEU A 84 18.66 -4.90 -4.30
N ASN A 85 19.69 -4.75 -3.45
CA ASN A 85 19.59 -5.25 -2.09
C ASN A 85 18.39 -4.62 -1.36
N ALA A 86 17.47 -5.46 -0.89
CA ALA A 86 16.22 -5.01 -0.30
C ALA A 86 16.37 -4.21 1.01
N SER A 87 17.54 -4.25 1.65
CA SER A 87 17.83 -3.41 2.82
C SER A 87 18.09 -1.94 2.48
N LEU A 88 18.31 -1.60 1.22
CA LEU A 88 18.55 -0.23 0.77
C LEU A 88 17.24 0.55 0.63
N ASP A 89 17.25 1.85 0.94
CA ASP A 89 16.09 2.73 0.79
C ASP A 89 15.57 2.77 -0.65
N LYS A 90 16.47 2.82 -1.61
CA LYS A 90 16.15 2.81 -3.05
C LYS A 90 15.39 1.55 -3.51
N ALA A 91 15.43 0.46 -2.74
CA ALA A 91 14.76 -0.77 -3.10
C ALA A 91 13.23 -0.63 -3.09
N SER A 92 12.68 0.18 -2.20
CA SER A 92 11.23 0.42 -2.14
C SER A 92 10.65 1.07 -3.40
N GLU A 93 11.45 1.86 -4.11
CA GLU A 93 11.03 2.58 -5.31
C GLU A 93 11.44 1.89 -6.60
N GLN A 94 12.65 1.30 -6.64
CA GLN A 94 13.25 0.80 -7.88
C GLN A 94 13.10 -0.71 -8.08
N ASN A 95 12.91 -1.48 -7.02
CA ASN A 95 12.80 -2.92 -7.13
C ASN A 95 11.41 -3.35 -7.61
N GLU A 96 11.39 -4.55 -8.20
CA GLU A 96 10.15 -5.27 -8.46
C GLU A 96 9.36 -5.42 -7.17
N ARG A 97 8.08 -5.03 -7.18
CA ARG A 97 7.25 -4.98 -5.99
C ARG A 97 5.78 -5.20 -6.30
N ASN A 98 5.07 -5.67 -5.30
CA ASN A 98 3.63 -5.90 -5.36
C ASN A 98 3.00 -5.26 -4.12
N ALA A 99 2.19 -4.23 -4.33
CA ALA A 99 1.47 -3.52 -3.28
C ALA A 99 0.05 -4.04 -3.17
N MET A 100 -0.39 -4.30 -1.94
CA MET A 100 -1.73 -4.74 -1.63
C MET A 100 -2.33 -3.82 -0.56
N THR A 101 -3.49 -3.26 -0.84
CA THR A 101 -4.26 -2.43 0.10
C THR A 101 -5.46 -3.22 0.59
N VAL A 102 -5.59 -3.35 1.90
CA VAL A 102 -6.70 -3.99 2.58
C VAL A 102 -7.46 -2.94 3.37
N VAL A 103 -8.78 -2.94 3.24
CA VAL A 103 -9.68 -2.12 4.05
C VAL A 103 -10.27 -3.01 5.14
N THR A 104 -10.04 -2.64 6.38
CA THR A 104 -10.57 -3.32 7.56
C THR A 104 -12.08 -3.09 7.70
N GLU A 105 -12.75 -3.82 8.58
CA GLU A 105 -14.20 -3.70 8.80
C GLU A 105 -14.61 -2.31 9.28
N ASP A 106 -13.74 -1.64 10.05
CA ASP A 106 -13.91 -0.27 10.53
C ASP A 106 -13.44 0.80 9.51
N GLY A 107 -13.17 0.40 8.25
CA GLY A 107 -12.86 1.30 7.14
C GLY A 107 -11.43 1.82 7.08
N GLN A 108 -10.52 1.36 7.93
CA GLN A 108 -9.13 1.77 7.90
C GLN A 108 -8.35 1.07 6.78
N ARG A 109 -7.47 1.80 6.08
CA ARG A 109 -6.61 1.25 5.05
C ARG A 109 -5.26 0.86 5.60
N VAL A 110 -4.86 -0.38 5.32
CA VAL A 110 -3.50 -0.88 5.57
C VAL A 110 -2.93 -1.36 4.25
N CYS A 111 -1.83 -0.72 3.81
CA CYS A 111 -1.12 -1.13 2.60
C CYS A 111 0.15 -1.88 2.99
N PHE A 112 0.38 -3.05 2.38
CA PHE A 112 1.60 -3.81 2.58
C PHE A 112 2.19 -4.23 1.24
N VAL A 113 3.52 -4.09 1.15
CA VAL A 113 4.23 -4.15 -0.13
C VAL A 113 5.30 -5.22 -0.06
N GLN A 114 5.19 -6.19 -0.96
CA GLN A 114 6.24 -7.17 -1.21
C GLN A 114 7.32 -6.52 -2.07
N ILE A 115 8.56 -6.52 -1.64
CA ILE A 115 9.68 -5.93 -2.37
C ILE A 115 10.74 -7.01 -2.59
N ALA A 116 11.03 -7.30 -3.86
CA ALA A 116 12.05 -8.25 -4.24
C ALA A 116 13.45 -7.75 -3.86
N GLY A 117 14.34 -8.66 -3.49
CA GLY A 117 15.73 -8.36 -3.21
C GLY A 117 16.69 -8.81 -4.33
N LEU A 118 17.99 -8.74 -4.08
CA LEU A 118 19.05 -8.99 -5.05
C LEU A 118 18.98 -10.39 -5.69
N VAL A 119 18.60 -11.40 -4.92
CA VAL A 119 18.50 -12.81 -5.38
C VAL A 119 17.06 -13.18 -5.71
N ALA A 120 16.09 -12.44 -5.17
CA ALA A 120 14.67 -12.63 -5.41
C ALA A 120 14.33 -12.18 -6.84
N ARG A 121 13.86 -13.11 -7.67
CA ARG A 121 13.44 -12.80 -9.04
C ARG A 121 11.96 -13.07 -9.29
N ARG A 122 11.18 -13.31 -8.23
CA ARG A 122 9.76 -13.58 -8.39
C ARG A 122 8.99 -13.32 -7.11
N ILE A 123 8.00 -12.47 -7.22
CA ILE A 123 6.97 -12.26 -6.21
C ILE A 123 5.75 -13.08 -6.62
N LEU A 124 5.23 -13.86 -5.68
CA LEU A 124 3.98 -14.61 -5.84
C LEU A 124 2.91 -13.95 -4.99
N CYS A 125 1.81 -13.59 -5.60
CA CYS A 125 0.58 -13.16 -4.94
C CYS A 125 -0.51 -14.19 -5.22
N TYR A 126 -1.19 -14.66 -4.17
CA TYR A 126 -2.23 -15.69 -4.25
C TYR A 126 -3.64 -15.13 -4.11
N ARG A 127 -3.77 -13.82 -4.09
CA ARG A 127 -5.02 -13.11 -3.83
C ARG A 127 -5.40 -12.22 -5.00
N MET A 128 -6.69 -11.90 -5.05
CA MET A 128 -7.26 -10.99 -6.06
C MET A 128 -7.97 -9.82 -5.38
N VAL A 129 -8.16 -8.76 -6.12
CA VAL A 129 -8.97 -7.62 -5.69
C VAL A 129 -10.39 -8.09 -5.40
N GLY A 130 -10.95 -7.68 -4.27
CA GLY A 130 -12.27 -8.08 -3.80
C GLY A 130 -12.26 -9.27 -2.83
N ASP A 131 -11.17 -10.03 -2.72
CA ASP A 131 -11.07 -11.12 -1.74
C ASP A 131 -11.20 -10.57 -0.31
N VAL A 132 -11.90 -11.33 0.55
CA VAL A 132 -11.92 -11.10 1.99
C VAL A 132 -10.85 -11.99 2.61
N VAL A 133 -9.94 -11.40 3.35
CA VAL A 133 -8.81 -12.09 3.98
C VAL A 133 -8.90 -12.00 5.50
N LYS A 134 -8.45 -13.08 6.16
CA LYS A 134 -8.30 -13.12 7.62
C LYS A 134 -6.90 -12.66 7.99
N LYS A 135 -6.74 -12.06 9.17
CA LYS A 135 -5.43 -11.78 9.75
C LYS A 135 -4.60 -13.07 9.83
N GLY A 136 -3.31 -13.01 9.49
CA GLY A 136 -2.43 -14.16 9.47
C GLY A 136 -2.63 -15.13 8.29
N GLU A 137 -3.55 -14.85 7.37
CA GLU A 137 -3.78 -15.69 6.20
C GLU A 137 -2.66 -15.52 5.16
N ARG A 138 -2.26 -16.61 4.52
CA ARG A 138 -1.21 -16.56 3.50
C ARG A 138 -1.68 -15.82 2.26
N TYR A 139 -0.94 -14.76 1.87
CA TYR A 139 -1.25 -14.00 0.68
C TYR A 139 -0.18 -14.08 -0.41
N GLY A 140 1.05 -14.46 -0.06
CA GLY A 140 2.12 -14.47 -1.04
C GLY A 140 3.38 -15.18 -0.59
N PHE A 141 4.38 -15.13 -1.47
CA PHE A 141 5.72 -15.68 -1.25
C PHE A 141 6.74 -14.91 -2.09
N ILE A 142 7.90 -14.56 -1.52
CA ILE A 142 9.03 -14.01 -2.26
C ILE A 142 10.22 -14.96 -2.14
N ARG A 143 10.91 -15.25 -3.26
CA ARG A 143 12.07 -16.14 -3.24
C ARG A 143 13.34 -15.37 -2.93
N PHE A 144 14.12 -15.82 -1.93
CA PHE A 144 15.49 -15.43 -1.56
C PHE A 144 15.74 -13.93 -1.28
N GLY A 145 15.68 -13.56 -0.01
CA GLY A 145 16.05 -12.25 0.51
C GLY A 145 15.15 -11.13 -0.04
N SER A 146 14.36 -10.55 0.83
CA SER A 146 13.32 -9.62 0.44
C SER A 146 12.97 -8.69 1.59
N ARG A 147 12.04 -7.80 1.36
CA ARG A 147 11.53 -6.85 2.34
C ARG A 147 10.01 -6.77 2.20
N VAL A 148 9.33 -6.57 3.31
CA VAL A 148 7.93 -6.19 3.31
C VAL A 148 7.80 -4.85 4.02
N ASP A 149 7.18 -3.89 3.35
CA ASP A 149 6.81 -2.60 3.91
C ASP A 149 5.35 -2.62 4.29
N VAL A 150 5.03 -2.13 5.49
CA VAL A 150 3.65 -2.03 5.99
C VAL A 150 3.37 -0.56 6.27
N TYR A 151 2.44 0.02 5.54
CA TYR A 151 1.93 1.37 5.70
C TYR A 151 0.64 1.33 6.51
N LEU A 152 0.68 1.96 7.65
CA LEU A 152 -0.38 1.99 8.66
C LEU A 152 -1.04 3.37 8.71
N PRO A 153 -2.33 3.48 9.02
CA PRO A 153 -2.96 4.78 9.24
C PRO A 153 -2.26 5.55 10.37
N MET A 154 -2.28 6.87 10.31
CA MET A 154 -1.64 7.73 11.31
C MET A 154 -2.16 7.51 12.73
N SER A 155 -3.42 7.04 12.88
CA SER A 155 -4.03 6.65 14.16
C SER A 155 -3.39 5.42 14.80
N ALA A 156 -2.66 4.59 14.01
CA ALA A 156 -2.05 3.37 14.53
C ALA A 156 -0.89 3.67 15.49
N GLN A 157 -0.81 2.89 16.56
CA GLN A 157 0.32 2.90 17.49
C GLN A 157 1.31 1.81 17.06
N VAL A 158 2.52 2.20 16.63
CA VAL A 158 3.60 1.25 16.33
C VAL A 158 4.21 0.74 17.63
N LEU A 159 4.42 -0.57 17.74
CA LEU A 159 4.87 -1.28 18.94
C LEU A 159 6.28 -1.87 18.79
N VAL A 160 6.89 -1.74 17.64
CA VAL A 160 8.24 -2.26 17.35
C VAL A 160 9.24 -1.16 17.06
N SER A 161 10.50 -1.46 17.29
CA SER A 161 11.63 -0.54 17.07
C SER A 161 12.58 -1.06 16.01
N ILE A 162 13.37 -0.15 15.40
CA ILE A 162 14.43 -0.51 14.44
C ILE A 162 15.43 -1.47 15.10
N GLY A 163 15.76 -2.54 14.39
CA GLY A 163 16.66 -3.60 14.85
C GLY A 163 15.95 -4.77 15.54
N GLU A 164 14.69 -4.64 15.89
CA GLU A 164 13.91 -5.69 16.53
C GLU A 164 13.64 -6.85 15.56
N LYS A 165 13.63 -8.09 16.08
CA LYS A 165 13.28 -9.29 15.32
C LYS A 165 11.79 -9.49 15.36
N THR A 166 11.22 -9.86 14.21
CA THR A 166 9.82 -10.22 14.08
C THR A 166 9.66 -11.69 13.74
N THR A 167 8.64 -12.31 14.30
CA THR A 167 8.12 -13.61 13.92
C THR A 167 6.76 -13.38 13.28
N GLY A 168 6.61 -13.77 12.02
CA GLY A 168 5.37 -13.55 11.25
C GLY A 168 4.17 -14.12 11.99
N VAL A 169 3.05 -13.39 12.01
CA VAL A 169 1.80 -13.69 12.71
C VAL A 169 1.87 -13.51 14.24
N GLU A 170 2.96 -13.94 14.90
CA GLU A 170 3.09 -13.90 16.36
C GLU A 170 3.44 -12.50 16.88
N THR A 171 4.36 -11.79 16.18
CA THR A 171 4.76 -10.45 16.62
C THR A 171 3.70 -9.43 16.24
N VAL A 172 3.17 -8.70 17.21
CA VAL A 172 2.30 -7.54 16.97
C VAL A 172 3.19 -6.34 16.69
N ILE A 173 3.16 -5.84 15.45
CA ILE A 173 3.99 -4.69 15.02
C ILE A 173 3.33 -3.35 15.29
N ALA A 174 2.01 -3.33 15.36
CA ALA A 174 1.24 -2.13 15.67
C ALA A 174 -0.17 -2.47 16.18
N ARG A 175 -0.87 -1.46 16.66
CA ARG A 175 -2.28 -1.51 17.01
C ARG A 175 -3.02 -0.41 16.28
N LEU A 176 -4.11 -0.74 15.59
CA LEU A 176 -4.97 0.25 14.94
C LEU A 176 -5.67 1.10 16.01
N GLY A 177 -5.63 2.42 15.82
CA GLY A 177 -6.39 3.36 16.63
C GLY A 177 -7.86 3.45 16.18
N GLU A 178 -8.59 4.39 16.75
CA GLU A 178 -9.93 4.71 16.24
C GLU A 178 -9.82 5.33 14.83
N PRO A 179 -10.76 5.02 13.92
CA PRO A 179 -10.79 5.64 12.61
C PRO A 179 -10.88 7.16 12.73
N VAL A 180 -10.00 7.86 12.06
CA VAL A 180 -10.12 9.31 11.93
C VAL A 180 -11.29 9.55 10.99
N GLN A 181 -12.42 10.04 11.52
CA GLN A 181 -13.53 10.47 10.68
C GLN A 181 -13.03 11.58 9.76
N PRO A 182 -13.29 11.49 8.43
CA PRO A 182 -13.03 12.64 7.57
C PRO A 182 -13.78 13.86 8.12
N PRO A 183 -13.20 15.07 8.04
CA PRO A 183 -13.90 16.27 8.46
C PRO A 183 -15.27 16.28 7.77
N VAL A 184 -16.33 16.36 8.57
CA VAL A 184 -17.69 16.49 8.06
C VAL A 184 -17.67 17.75 7.20
N ALA A 185 -17.85 17.59 5.90
CA ALA A 185 -18.07 18.73 5.02
C ALA A 185 -19.32 19.43 5.55
N HIS A 186 -19.13 20.59 6.17
CA HIS A 186 -20.24 21.48 6.45
C HIS A 186 -20.79 21.87 5.07
N GLU A 187 -21.95 21.32 4.69
CA GLU A 187 -22.77 21.88 3.63
C GLU A 187 -23.03 23.33 4.06
N GLU A 188 -22.41 24.26 3.36
CA GLU A 188 -22.79 25.68 3.46
C GLU A 188 -24.24 25.77 2.98
N GLU A 189 -25.11 25.93 3.93
CA GLU A 189 -26.51 26.30 3.73
C GLU A 189 -26.52 27.62 2.95
N THR A 190 -26.60 27.54 1.64
CA THR A 190 -26.88 28.71 0.79
C THR A 190 -28.29 29.18 1.12
N THR A 191 -28.40 30.12 2.02
CA THR A 191 -29.61 30.92 2.17
C THR A 191 -29.86 31.70 0.89
N GLU A 192 -30.77 31.17 0.07
CA GLU A 192 -31.39 31.92 -1.03
C GLU A 192 -32.17 33.12 -0.41
N THR A 193 -31.57 34.27 -0.50
CA THR A 193 -32.34 35.53 -0.37
C THR A 193 -33.08 35.79 -1.67
N VAL A 194 -34.37 35.49 -1.65
CA VAL A 194 -35.34 35.95 -2.65
C VAL A 194 -35.40 37.48 -2.58
N GLY A 195 -34.80 38.10 -3.60
CA GLY A 195 -34.92 39.54 -3.87
C GLY A 195 -35.76 39.74 -5.13
N THR A 196 -36.90 40.29 -4.93
CA THR A 196 -37.96 40.67 -5.89
C THR A 196 -37.48 41.54 -7.06
N ALA A 197 -38.08 41.28 -8.18
CA ALA A 197 -37.96 41.93 -9.45
C ALA A 197 -38.14 43.47 -9.41
N GLU A 198 -37.41 44.13 -10.30
CA GLU A 198 -37.94 45.28 -11.04
C GLU A 198 -37.37 45.32 -12.46
N GLU A 199 -38.31 45.33 -13.37
CA GLU A 199 -38.27 45.43 -14.82
C GLU A 199 -37.82 46.83 -15.24
N GLN A 200 -36.86 46.96 -16.18
CA GLN A 200 -36.89 48.04 -17.21
C GLN A 200 -35.96 47.78 -18.39
N ALA A 201 -36.64 47.55 -19.50
CA ALA A 201 -36.39 48.05 -20.88
C ALA A 201 -34.97 48.06 -21.46
N ALA A 202 -34.90 47.38 -22.63
CA ALA A 202 -33.93 47.58 -23.71
C ALA A 202 -34.09 48.94 -24.38
N PRO A 203 -33.15 49.43 -25.25
CA PRO A 203 -33.08 48.88 -26.62
C PRO A 203 -31.69 48.85 -27.31
N GLU A 204 -31.56 47.90 -28.21
CA GLU A 204 -31.18 48.01 -29.64
C GLU A 204 -29.85 48.70 -30.06
N ALA A 205 -29.09 48.01 -30.79
CA ALA A 205 -28.55 48.26 -32.15
C ALA A 205 -27.14 47.79 -32.40
N ALA A 206 -27.03 46.92 -33.31
CA ALA A 206 -26.33 46.92 -34.62
C ALA A 206 -24.85 46.58 -34.61
N ALA A 207 -24.49 45.46 -35.12
CA ALA A 207 -24.18 45.10 -36.50
C ALA A 207 -22.72 45.32 -36.93
N GLN A 208 -22.28 44.34 -37.69
CA GLN A 208 -21.16 44.27 -38.70
C GLN A 208 -19.86 43.67 -38.21
N SER A 209 -19.59 42.46 -38.68
CA SER A 209 -19.04 42.07 -39.99
C SER A 209 -17.53 42.16 -40.07
N SER A 210 -16.86 41.05 -40.18
CA SER A 210 -16.20 40.64 -41.42
C SER A 210 -15.26 39.44 -41.18
N ALA A 211 -15.45 38.48 -42.04
CA ALA A 211 -14.61 37.35 -42.34
C ALA A 211 -13.27 37.78 -42.99
N VAL A 212 -12.32 36.89 -42.99
CA VAL A 212 -11.37 36.49 -44.04
C VAL A 212 -10.34 35.56 -43.37
N ASP A 213 -10.38 34.28 -43.60
CA ASP A 213 -9.81 33.48 -44.67
C ASP A 213 -8.27 33.45 -44.68
N ALA A 214 -7.70 32.27 -44.49
CA ALA A 214 -6.80 31.59 -45.37
C ALA A 214 -5.87 30.59 -44.63
N LYS A 215 -5.99 29.35 -45.00
CA LYS A 215 -5.05 28.25 -45.08
C LYS A 215 -4.11 28.47 -46.33
N PRO A 216 -3.13 27.64 -46.68
CA PRO A 216 -2.30 26.62 -46.00
C PRO A 216 -0.81 26.63 -46.42
N GLU A 217 -0.19 25.42 -46.28
CA GLU A 217 1.07 24.92 -46.92
C GLU A 217 2.31 24.95 -46.03
N ASP A 218 2.95 23.91 -45.76
CA ASP A 218 3.48 22.66 -46.37
C ASP A 218 5.00 22.66 -46.29
N LYS A 219 5.58 21.46 -46.12
CA LYS A 219 6.95 20.95 -46.38
C LYS A 219 8.00 21.03 -45.26
N ALA A 220 8.24 19.86 -44.72
CA ALA A 220 9.33 18.92 -45.05
C ALA A 220 10.79 19.40 -44.78
N GLN A 221 11.42 18.86 -43.84
CA GLN A 221 12.64 18.01 -43.95
C GLN A 221 12.85 17.23 -42.67
#